data_0b72f088b1b7fd84fbc03b160ab910c5
#
_entry.id   0b72f088b1b7fd84fbc03b160ab910c5
#
_cell.length_a   1.000
_cell.length_b   1.000
_cell.length_c   1.000
_cell.angle_alpha   90.00
_cell.angle_beta   90.00
_cell.angle_gamma   90.00
#
_symmetry.space_group_name_H-M   'P 1'
#
loop_
_entity.id
_entity.type
_entity.pdbx_description
1 polymer ?
#
loop_
_entity_poly.entity_id
_entity_poly.type
_entity_poly.pdbx_seq_one_letter_code
_entity_poly.pdbx_strand_id
1 'polypeptide(L)'
;MSAFAGADTRGELSTEECRRVVDEIAAVNPNVFLILTGGEPLLRKDLFAIADYAAERRFTVVLGTNGVLLREREAKLMRAHGMLGASISLDSTLSTRHDAFRHQAGAWDGAVRATRVLADEGLDFSLHMSVTDWNVTEIPAMIDLARELGAKVLNFFFLVRTGRGRDLTDIDAAAYERILTYLARAQGEGSGPPSFVQRLLAGARGEDPNRRSSRDPSGVGAVFEDPWSTPVGRADGLLIRAKCAPHFRRILYQLNPDSPLLKNYAHGSCPAGKYYCRITPEADVTPCPYMPVAAGNLRTSSFAELWRDAAVFADLRDPKLGGRCGACEFSKICGGCRCRAYATYGDYLAEDPACAYQPGAHGGDLIELPASLTFGAPVAYELRWDDDARARLQAIPSFARGMVVKAVEAYARGRGERVVTRALLADVRAQWGGRFRPRP
;
A
#
# COMPACT_ATOMS: atom_id res chain seq x y z
N MET A 1 13.22 4.72 -6.63
CA MET A 1 13.58 5.69 -7.71
C MET A 1 12.31 6.07 -8.46
N SER A 2 12.00 7.36 -8.60
CA SER A 2 10.86 7.75 -9.45
C SER A 2 11.20 7.45 -10.92
N ALA A 3 10.28 6.80 -11.63
CA ALA A 3 10.49 6.43 -13.04
C ALA A 3 10.74 7.65 -13.96
N PHE A 4 10.20 8.83 -13.57
CA PHE A 4 10.22 10.03 -14.41
C PHE A 4 10.87 11.26 -13.74
N ALA A 5 11.39 11.16 -12.51
CA ALA A 5 12.00 12.30 -11.85
C ALA A 5 13.32 12.70 -12.53
N GLY A 6 13.39 13.94 -12.98
CA GLY A 6 14.60 14.60 -13.44
C GLY A 6 15.28 15.41 -12.33
N ALA A 7 16.46 15.98 -12.64
CA ALA A 7 17.14 16.95 -11.78
C ALA A 7 16.64 18.39 -11.97
N ASP A 8 15.83 18.63 -13.01
CA ASP A 8 15.30 19.95 -13.33
C ASP A 8 14.07 20.26 -12.48
N THR A 9 14.14 21.29 -11.66
CA THR A 9 13.07 21.76 -10.79
C THR A 9 12.26 22.93 -11.40
N ARG A 10 12.58 23.32 -12.64
CA ARG A 10 11.84 24.37 -13.33
C ARG A 10 10.41 23.90 -13.61
N GLY A 11 9.46 24.74 -13.28
CA GLY A 11 8.04 24.43 -13.45
C GLY A 11 7.42 23.58 -12.33
N GLU A 12 8.17 23.21 -11.28
CA GLU A 12 7.57 22.59 -10.10
C GLU A 12 6.52 23.51 -9.44
N LEU A 13 5.50 22.89 -8.85
CA LEU A 13 4.48 23.62 -8.08
C LEU A 13 5.13 24.45 -6.97
N SER A 14 4.78 25.74 -6.87
CA SER A 14 5.12 26.58 -5.72
C SER A 14 4.44 26.09 -4.44
N THR A 15 4.83 26.62 -3.29
CA THR A 15 4.18 26.34 -1.99
C THR A 15 2.69 26.66 -2.03
N GLU A 16 2.33 27.80 -2.61
CA GLU A 16 0.93 28.24 -2.73
C GLU A 16 0.14 27.34 -3.68
N GLU A 17 0.74 26.93 -4.79
CA GLU A 17 0.11 25.96 -5.70
C GLU A 17 -0.09 24.60 -5.00
N CYS A 18 0.88 24.13 -4.23
CA CYS A 18 0.74 22.91 -3.43
C CYS A 18 -0.40 23.01 -2.41
N ARG A 19 -0.54 24.15 -1.72
CA ARG A 19 -1.64 24.40 -0.78
C ARG A 19 -3.00 24.40 -1.49
N ARG A 20 -3.09 25.07 -2.64
CA ARG A 20 -4.31 25.05 -3.46
C ARG A 20 -4.67 23.63 -3.89
N VAL A 21 -3.71 22.82 -4.33
CA VAL A 21 -3.92 21.42 -4.69
C VAL A 21 -4.44 20.62 -3.49
N VAL A 22 -3.89 20.83 -2.31
CA VAL A 22 -4.38 20.19 -1.07
C VAL A 22 -5.83 20.59 -0.80
N ASP A 23 -6.20 21.87 -0.92
CA ASP A 23 -7.57 22.34 -0.71
C ASP A 23 -8.54 21.75 -1.75
N GLU A 24 -8.16 21.67 -3.01
CA GLU A 24 -8.97 21.08 -4.08
C GLU A 24 -9.22 19.58 -3.85
N ILE A 25 -8.19 18.84 -3.40
CA ILE A 25 -8.33 17.43 -3.06
C ILE A 25 -9.22 17.27 -1.83
N ALA A 26 -9.05 18.12 -0.81
CA ALA A 26 -9.85 18.09 0.41
C ALA A 26 -11.34 18.35 0.14
N ALA A 27 -11.66 19.21 -0.84
CA ALA A 27 -13.03 19.48 -1.28
C ALA A 27 -13.69 18.24 -1.91
N VAL A 28 -12.91 17.37 -2.56
CA VAL A 28 -13.41 16.10 -3.13
C VAL A 28 -13.48 15.01 -2.07
N ASN A 29 -12.41 14.87 -1.29
CA ASN A 29 -12.32 13.87 -0.22
C ASN A 29 -11.31 14.31 0.85
N PRO A 30 -11.77 14.73 2.04
CA PRO A 30 -10.87 15.12 3.15
C PRO A 30 -10.15 13.92 3.79
N ASN A 31 -10.48 12.70 3.38
CA ASN A 31 -9.98 11.48 3.98
C ASN A 31 -8.90 10.82 3.10
N VAL A 32 -7.86 11.57 2.77
CA VAL A 32 -6.83 11.16 1.81
C VAL A 32 -5.57 10.67 2.52
N PHE A 33 -4.96 9.64 1.94
CA PHE A 33 -3.59 9.23 2.24
C PHE A 33 -2.67 9.92 1.22
N LEU A 34 -1.93 10.93 1.68
CA LEU A 34 -1.04 11.73 0.85
C LEU A 34 0.40 11.22 0.99
N ILE A 35 1.01 10.85 -0.13
CA ILE A 35 2.41 10.45 -0.18
C ILE A 35 3.20 11.61 -0.80
N LEU A 36 3.98 12.31 0.01
CA LEU A 36 4.93 13.30 -0.48
C LEU A 36 6.19 12.56 -0.96
N THR A 37 6.42 12.62 -2.26
CA THR A 37 7.52 11.93 -2.92
C THR A 37 7.96 12.72 -4.16
N GLY A 38 8.83 12.18 -4.96
CA GLY A 38 9.30 12.84 -6.19
C GLY A 38 10.60 12.23 -6.65
N GLY A 39 11.63 13.04 -6.89
CA GLY A 39 13.01 12.59 -6.95
C GLY A 39 13.45 12.20 -5.53
N GLU A 40 13.79 13.21 -4.73
CA GLU A 40 13.99 13.07 -3.29
C GLU A 40 13.28 14.25 -2.59
N PRO A 41 12.18 14.00 -1.87
CA PRO A 41 11.38 15.09 -1.31
C PRO A 41 12.10 15.89 -0.23
N LEU A 42 13.06 15.30 0.48
CA LEU A 42 13.86 16.00 1.51
C LEU A 42 14.78 17.08 0.94
N LEU A 43 14.94 17.17 -0.39
CA LEU A 43 15.63 18.29 -1.04
C LEU A 43 14.74 19.54 -1.15
N ARG A 44 13.42 19.38 -1.03
CA ARG A 44 12.48 20.48 -1.13
C ARG A 44 12.40 21.25 0.19
N LYS A 45 12.70 22.56 0.16
CA LYS A 45 12.84 23.40 1.37
C LYS A 45 11.53 23.59 2.14
N ASP A 46 10.41 23.64 1.46
CA ASP A 46 9.07 23.87 2.01
C ASP A 46 8.27 22.57 2.25
N LEU A 47 8.94 21.39 2.18
CA LEU A 47 8.31 20.08 2.34
C LEU A 47 7.46 20.00 3.61
N PHE A 48 8.02 20.41 4.75
CA PHE A 48 7.33 20.32 6.05
C PHE A 48 6.17 21.31 6.17
N ALA A 49 6.27 22.48 5.54
CA ALA A 49 5.16 23.44 5.49
C ALA A 49 3.98 22.90 4.66
N ILE A 50 4.26 22.17 3.58
CA ILE A 50 3.23 21.50 2.77
C ILE A 50 2.62 20.33 3.57
N ALA A 51 3.46 19.54 4.27
CA ALA A 51 2.99 18.42 5.09
C ALA A 51 2.07 18.89 6.22
N ASP A 52 2.44 19.97 6.91
CA ASP A 52 1.68 20.59 7.99
C ASP A 52 0.31 21.05 7.49
N TYR A 53 0.30 21.80 6.38
CA TYR A 53 -0.91 22.28 5.75
C TYR A 53 -1.87 21.15 5.34
N ALA A 54 -1.33 20.05 4.80
CA ALA A 54 -2.12 18.87 4.47
C ALA A 54 -2.66 18.14 5.71
N ALA A 55 -1.85 18.06 6.79
CA ALA A 55 -2.26 17.47 8.06
C ALA A 55 -3.39 18.26 8.74
N GLU A 56 -3.39 19.61 8.66
CA GLU A 56 -4.49 20.48 9.11
C GLU A 56 -5.80 20.18 8.38
N ARG A 57 -5.74 19.78 7.09
CA ARG A 57 -6.91 19.32 6.32
C ARG A 57 -7.27 17.87 6.57
N ARG A 58 -6.70 17.26 7.61
CA ARG A 58 -6.93 15.88 8.04
C ARG A 58 -6.39 14.81 7.07
N PHE A 59 -5.49 15.16 6.18
CA PHE A 59 -4.82 14.16 5.37
C PHE A 59 -3.89 13.32 6.23
N THR A 60 -3.79 12.03 5.90
CA THR A 60 -2.75 11.19 6.44
C THR A 60 -1.51 11.34 5.58
N VAL A 61 -0.50 12.05 6.09
CA VAL A 61 0.70 12.39 5.33
C VAL A 61 1.82 11.41 5.64
N VAL A 62 2.46 10.88 4.60
CA VAL A 62 3.67 10.04 4.69
C VAL A 62 4.72 10.52 3.70
N LEU A 63 5.98 10.22 4.02
CA LEU A 63 7.13 10.52 3.18
C LEU A 63 7.51 9.30 2.33
N GLY A 64 7.78 9.48 1.03
CA GLY A 64 8.40 8.47 0.18
C GLY A 64 9.81 8.92 -0.20
N THR A 65 10.86 8.32 0.40
CA THR A 65 12.24 8.78 0.29
C THR A 65 13.22 7.63 0.03
N ASN A 66 14.42 7.97 -0.48
CA ASN A 66 15.55 7.03 -0.54
C ASN A 66 16.24 6.83 0.83
N GLY A 67 15.91 7.64 1.84
CA GLY A 67 16.44 7.56 3.19
C GLY A 67 17.81 8.22 3.41
N VAL A 68 18.54 8.58 2.38
CA VAL A 68 19.91 9.09 2.49
C VAL A 68 20.01 10.39 3.30
N LEU A 69 19.04 11.29 3.08
CA LEU A 69 18.97 12.58 3.78
C LEU A 69 18.19 12.54 5.10
N LEU A 70 17.52 11.42 5.39
CA LEU A 70 16.72 11.30 6.61
C LEU A 70 17.61 11.06 7.81
N ARG A 71 17.68 12.05 8.70
CA ARG A 71 18.43 12.08 9.97
C ARG A 71 17.46 12.35 11.12
N GLU A 72 17.95 12.36 12.33
CA GLU A 72 17.16 12.68 13.54
C GLU A 72 16.39 13.99 13.41
N ARG A 73 17.02 15.02 12.85
CA ARG A 73 16.38 16.31 12.62
C ARG A 73 15.15 16.19 11.75
N GLU A 74 15.27 15.50 10.61
CA GLU A 74 14.16 15.30 9.67
C GLU A 74 13.06 14.45 10.30
N ALA A 75 13.39 13.40 11.04
CA ALA A 75 12.42 12.56 11.74
C ALA A 75 11.66 13.35 12.83
N LYS A 76 12.36 14.20 13.60
CA LYS A 76 11.72 15.11 14.56
C LYS A 76 10.78 16.10 13.89
N LEU A 77 11.19 16.67 12.75
CA LEU A 77 10.32 17.54 11.95
C LEU A 77 9.10 16.78 11.42
N MET A 78 9.28 15.57 10.85
CA MET A 78 8.16 14.72 10.43
C MET A 78 7.13 14.54 11.55
N ARG A 79 7.61 14.20 12.75
CA ARG A 79 6.73 14.04 13.92
C ARG A 79 6.05 15.33 14.33
N ALA A 80 6.79 16.46 14.37
CA ALA A 80 6.27 17.78 14.73
C ALA A 80 5.17 18.25 13.77
N HIS A 81 5.34 18.02 12.47
CA HIS A 81 4.39 18.40 11.40
C HIS A 81 3.37 17.32 11.06
N GLY A 82 3.14 16.36 11.96
CA GLY A 82 2.00 15.46 11.85
C GLY A 82 2.12 14.33 10.83
N MET A 83 3.30 14.09 10.26
CA MET A 83 3.49 12.97 9.35
C MET A 83 3.41 11.62 10.09
N LEU A 84 2.75 10.64 9.49
CA LEU A 84 2.55 9.31 10.07
C LEU A 84 3.84 8.48 10.10
N GLY A 85 4.69 8.64 9.08
CA GLY A 85 5.92 7.87 8.92
C GLY A 85 6.48 7.98 7.51
N ALA A 86 7.34 7.03 7.13
CA ALA A 86 7.99 7.04 5.83
C ALA A 86 7.96 5.68 5.12
N SER A 87 8.10 5.75 3.80
CA SER A 87 8.40 4.61 2.93
C SER A 87 9.84 4.75 2.44
N ILE A 88 10.70 3.81 2.84
CA ILE A 88 12.13 3.82 2.53
C ILE A 88 12.41 2.86 1.38
N SER A 89 13.11 3.35 0.37
CA SER A 89 13.52 2.52 -0.76
C SER A 89 14.73 1.66 -0.39
N LEU A 90 14.61 0.33 -0.53
CA LEU A 90 15.69 -0.63 -0.31
C LEU A 90 15.54 -1.80 -1.30
N ASP A 91 16.40 -1.86 -2.33
CA ASP A 91 16.23 -2.80 -3.45
C ASP A 91 17.11 -4.04 -3.36
N SER A 92 18.03 -4.11 -2.39
CA SER A 92 18.89 -5.27 -2.16
C SER A 92 19.24 -5.36 -0.68
N THR A 93 19.45 -6.56 -0.21
CA THR A 93 19.99 -6.85 1.13
C THR A 93 21.49 -6.59 1.20
N LEU A 94 22.17 -6.48 0.06
CA LEU A 94 23.59 -6.22 -0.06
C LEU A 94 23.85 -4.76 -0.44
N SER A 95 24.67 -4.07 0.38
CA SER A 95 24.98 -2.65 0.20
C SER A 95 25.58 -2.36 -1.18
N THR A 96 26.55 -3.15 -1.61
CA THR A 96 27.18 -2.99 -2.93
C THR A 96 26.22 -3.07 -4.08
N ARG A 97 25.23 -3.96 -4.01
CA ARG A 97 24.21 -4.12 -5.06
C ARG A 97 23.20 -2.98 -5.04
N HIS A 98 22.73 -2.60 -3.86
CA HIS A 98 21.82 -1.47 -3.71
C HIS A 98 22.45 -0.17 -4.20
N ASP A 99 23.66 0.13 -3.76
CA ASP A 99 24.40 1.34 -4.15
C ASP A 99 24.63 1.41 -5.65
N ALA A 100 25.03 0.28 -6.27
CA ALA A 100 25.18 0.19 -7.71
C ALA A 100 23.87 0.46 -8.47
N PHE A 101 22.76 -0.14 -8.01
CA PHE A 101 21.44 0.09 -8.61
C PHE A 101 20.94 1.53 -8.45
N ARG A 102 21.25 2.15 -7.32
CA ARG A 102 20.87 3.55 -7.04
C ARG A 102 21.86 4.56 -7.63
N HIS A 103 22.99 4.11 -8.17
CA HIS A 103 24.10 4.96 -8.63
C HIS A 103 24.58 5.94 -7.55
N GLN A 104 24.60 5.48 -6.28
CA GLN A 104 24.96 6.31 -5.13
C GLN A 104 25.62 5.47 -4.06
N ALA A 105 26.91 5.70 -3.84
CA ALA A 105 27.66 5.06 -2.74
C ALA A 105 27.07 5.49 -1.37
N GLY A 106 26.90 4.51 -0.47
CA GLY A 106 26.34 4.72 0.87
C GLY A 106 24.82 4.89 0.87
N ALA A 107 24.11 4.64 -0.25
CA ALA A 107 22.66 4.70 -0.30
C ALA A 107 22.01 3.64 0.61
N TRP A 108 22.59 2.43 0.67
CA TRP A 108 22.13 1.35 1.54
C TRP A 108 22.27 1.72 3.02
N ASP A 109 23.44 2.19 3.43
CA ASP A 109 23.70 2.63 4.80
C ASP A 109 22.77 3.78 5.20
N GLY A 110 22.50 4.69 4.26
CA GLY A 110 21.56 5.79 4.42
C GLY A 110 20.13 5.28 4.66
N ALA A 111 19.65 4.34 3.86
CA ALA A 111 18.34 3.75 3.99
C ALA A 111 18.17 2.98 5.32
N VAL A 112 19.13 2.12 5.67
CA VAL A 112 19.12 1.36 6.94
C VAL A 112 19.21 2.27 8.15
N ARG A 113 20.04 3.30 8.12
CA ARG A 113 20.08 4.31 9.19
C ARG A 113 18.73 5.01 9.33
N ALA A 114 18.09 5.39 8.23
CA ALA A 114 16.80 6.07 8.26
C ALA A 114 15.73 5.24 8.97
N THR A 115 15.72 3.91 8.81
CA THR A 115 14.78 3.04 9.53
C THR A 115 14.97 3.09 11.04
N ARG A 116 16.20 3.10 11.52
CA ARG A 116 16.53 3.21 12.95
C ARG A 116 16.11 4.57 13.51
N VAL A 117 16.44 5.64 12.81
CA VAL A 117 16.08 7.00 13.21
C VAL A 117 14.56 7.17 13.31
N LEU A 118 13.80 6.60 12.37
CA LEU A 118 12.32 6.61 12.43
C LEU A 118 11.80 5.82 13.62
N ALA A 119 12.36 4.64 13.88
CA ALA A 119 11.97 3.80 15.02
C ALA A 119 12.25 4.51 16.36
N ASP A 120 13.42 5.15 16.51
CA ASP A 120 13.82 5.90 17.71
C ASP A 120 12.86 7.08 17.97
N GLU A 121 12.38 7.73 16.92
CA GLU A 121 11.36 8.81 17.01
C GLU A 121 9.91 8.30 17.10
N GLY A 122 9.70 6.99 17.15
CA GLY A 122 8.38 6.38 17.25
C GLY A 122 7.51 6.53 15.99
N LEU A 123 8.15 6.74 14.83
CA LEU A 123 7.49 6.82 13.53
C LEU A 123 7.49 5.45 12.85
N ASP A 124 6.33 5.06 12.34
CA ASP A 124 6.23 3.82 11.56
C ASP A 124 6.87 3.98 10.18
N PHE A 125 7.45 2.88 9.67
CA PHE A 125 8.00 2.89 8.31
C PHE A 125 7.66 1.62 7.53
N SER A 126 7.71 1.76 6.22
CA SER A 126 7.65 0.65 5.27
C SER A 126 8.92 0.60 4.42
N LEU A 127 9.28 -0.60 3.99
CA LEU A 127 10.33 -0.80 2.99
C LEU A 127 9.73 -1.03 1.62
N HIS A 128 10.38 -0.49 0.59
CA HIS A 128 9.99 -0.60 -0.80
C HIS A 128 11.14 -1.20 -1.61
N MET A 129 10.91 -2.38 -2.19
CA MET A 129 11.85 -3.05 -3.08
C MET A 129 11.28 -3.06 -4.50
N SER A 130 12.01 -2.52 -5.47
CA SER A 130 11.69 -2.66 -6.89
C SER A 130 12.19 -4.03 -7.37
N VAL A 131 11.28 -4.92 -7.75
CA VAL A 131 11.60 -6.29 -8.16
C VAL A 131 11.86 -6.34 -9.66
N THR A 132 13.02 -6.88 -10.00
CA THR A 132 13.48 -7.13 -11.38
C THR A 132 14.22 -8.47 -11.42
N ASP A 133 14.68 -8.90 -12.57
CA ASP A 133 15.43 -10.15 -12.70
C ASP A 133 16.70 -10.23 -11.85
N TRP A 134 17.41 -9.08 -11.67
CA TRP A 134 18.69 -9.08 -10.96
C TRP A 134 18.58 -9.24 -9.44
N ASN A 135 17.45 -8.90 -8.82
CA ASN A 135 17.29 -8.95 -7.35
C ASN A 135 16.15 -9.86 -6.86
N VAL A 136 15.42 -10.48 -7.78
CA VAL A 136 14.26 -11.30 -7.42
C VAL A 136 14.59 -12.43 -6.44
N THR A 137 15.77 -13.01 -6.53
CA THR A 137 16.24 -14.07 -5.63
C THR A 137 16.50 -13.58 -4.19
N GLU A 138 16.58 -12.26 -3.97
CA GLU A 138 16.76 -11.68 -2.65
C GLU A 138 15.44 -11.48 -1.89
N ILE A 139 14.30 -11.78 -2.48
CA ILE A 139 12.98 -11.58 -1.83
C ILE A 139 12.89 -12.26 -0.45
N PRO A 140 13.29 -13.54 -0.28
CA PRO A 140 13.28 -14.16 1.05
C PRO A 140 14.14 -13.42 2.07
N ALA A 141 15.39 -13.12 1.73
CA ALA A 141 16.32 -12.39 2.59
C ALA A 141 15.83 -10.95 2.89
N MET A 142 15.16 -10.31 1.94
CA MET A 142 14.58 -8.98 2.13
C MET A 142 13.40 -9.02 3.13
N ILE A 143 12.62 -10.10 3.15
CA ILE A 143 11.57 -10.31 4.15
C ILE A 143 12.18 -10.40 5.55
N ASP A 144 13.28 -11.14 5.70
CA ASP A 144 13.97 -11.28 6.99
C ASP A 144 14.61 -9.96 7.43
N LEU A 145 15.29 -9.27 6.53
CA LEU A 145 15.85 -7.93 6.79
C LEU A 145 14.77 -6.92 7.20
N ALA A 146 13.61 -6.94 6.55
CA ALA A 146 12.49 -6.06 6.89
C ALA A 146 11.97 -6.32 8.31
N ARG A 147 11.96 -7.59 8.76
CA ARG A 147 11.62 -7.97 10.14
C ARG A 147 12.64 -7.46 11.14
N GLU A 148 13.92 -7.70 10.86
CA GLU A 148 15.04 -7.26 11.72
C GLU A 148 15.03 -5.76 11.91
N LEU A 149 14.77 -5.00 10.85
CA LEU A 149 14.67 -3.54 10.90
C LEU A 149 13.38 -3.03 11.57
N GLY A 150 12.39 -3.89 11.81
CA GLY A 150 11.13 -3.52 12.45
C GLY A 150 10.12 -2.83 11.52
N ALA A 151 10.23 -3.05 10.21
CA ALA A 151 9.29 -2.51 9.23
C ALA A 151 7.86 -2.98 9.50
N LYS A 152 6.87 -2.08 9.35
CA LYS A 152 5.45 -2.47 9.46
C LYS A 152 4.91 -3.05 8.16
N VAL A 153 5.46 -2.61 7.03
CA VAL A 153 5.05 -3.05 5.70
C VAL A 153 6.28 -3.24 4.83
N LEU A 154 6.33 -4.32 4.07
CA LEU A 154 7.26 -4.52 2.97
C LEU A 154 6.48 -4.55 1.66
N ASN A 155 6.76 -3.60 0.79
CA ASN A 155 6.13 -3.51 -0.52
C ASN A 155 7.11 -3.96 -1.60
N PHE A 156 6.78 -5.02 -2.32
CA PHE A 156 7.46 -5.46 -3.53
C PHE A 156 6.80 -4.81 -4.74
N PHE A 157 7.49 -3.88 -5.38
CA PHE A 157 7.05 -3.21 -6.60
C PHE A 157 7.56 -3.97 -7.81
N PHE A 158 6.70 -4.74 -8.43
CA PHE A 158 7.05 -5.46 -9.65
C PHE A 158 7.23 -4.48 -10.81
N LEU A 159 8.27 -4.69 -11.60
CA LEU A 159 8.69 -3.78 -12.66
C LEU A 159 7.53 -3.44 -13.61
N VAL A 160 7.42 -2.16 -13.92
CA VAL A 160 6.67 -1.63 -15.06
C VAL A 160 7.67 -0.88 -15.92
N ARG A 161 7.90 -1.34 -17.15
CA ARG A 161 8.95 -0.85 -18.04
C ARG A 161 8.62 0.51 -18.63
N THR A 162 8.62 1.55 -17.78
CA THR A 162 8.38 2.94 -18.15
C THR A 162 9.48 3.85 -17.61
N GLY A 163 9.67 4.99 -18.23
CA GLY A 163 10.71 5.94 -17.83
C GLY A 163 12.08 5.27 -17.73
N ARG A 164 12.81 5.51 -16.64
CA ARG A 164 14.14 4.90 -16.39
C ARG A 164 14.12 3.38 -16.18
N GLY A 165 12.95 2.80 -15.90
CA GLY A 165 12.80 1.34 -15.80
C GLY A 165 12.63 0.65 -17.16
N ARG A 166 12.61 1.39 -18.29
CA ARG A 166 12.40 0.81 -19.63
C ARG A 166 13.48 -0.16 -20.04
N ASP A 167 14.72 0.13 -19.65
CA ASP A 167 15.90 -0.63 -20.02
C ASP A 167 16.23 -1.75 -19.04
N LEU A 168 15.46 -1.88 -17.95
CA LEU A 168 15.61 -2.99 -17.00
C LEU A 168 14.94 -4.26 -17.53
N THR A 169 15.54 -5.40 -17.22
CA THR A 169 14.96 -6.69 -17.54
C THR A 169 13.91 -7.08 -16.49
N ASP A 170 12.76 -7.51 -16.95
CA ASP A 170 11.69 -8.02 -16.11
C ASP A 170 11.76 -9.55 -15.99
N ILE A 171 11.17 -10.07 -14.96
CA ILE A 171 10.94 -11.52 -14.80
C ILE A 171 9.83 -11.98 -15.73
N ASP A 172 9.90 -13.23 -16.18
CA ASP A 172 8.86 -13.81 -17.05
C ASP A 172 7.54 -14.07 -16.29
N ALA A 173 6.47 -14.33 -17.06
CA ALA A 173 5.14 -14.54 -16.49
C ALA A 173 5.05 -15.77 -15.57
N ALA A 174 5.84 -16.83 -15.81
CA ALA A 174 5.88 -18.02 -14.97
C ALA A 174 6.61 -17.73 -13.64
N ALA A 175 7.70 -16.95 -13.69
CA ALA A 175 8.38 -16.49 -12.49
C ALA A 175 7.47 -15.55 -11.66
N TYR A 176 6.71 -14.66 -12.31
CA TYR A 176 5.68 -13.86 -11.62
C TYR A 176 4.71 -14.74 -10.85
N GLU A 177 4.19 -15.77 -11.47
CA GLU A 177 3.23 -16.68 -10.84
C GLU A 177 3.83 -17.38 -9.61
N ARG A 178 5.05 -17.92 -9.74
CA ARG A 178 5.76 -18.60 -8.63
C ARG A 178 6.02 -17.63 -7.47
N ILE A 179 6.54 -16.45 -7.76
CA ILE A 179 6.89 -15.46 -6.74
C ILE A 179 5.65 -14.94 -6.01
N LEU A 180 4.58 -14.61 -6.72
CA LEU A 180 3.35 -14.15 -6.11
C LEU A 180 2.70 -15.25 -5.26
N THR A 181 2.78 -16.52 -5.67
CA THR A 181 2.36 -17.67 -4.87
C THR A 181 3.20 -17.79 -3.59
N TYR A 182 4.52 -17.62 -3.69
CA TYR A 182 5.41 -17.59 -2.54
C TYR A 182 5.04 -16.45 -1.57
N LEU A 183 4.84 -15.23 -2.07
CA LEU A 183 4.45 -14.08 -1.25
C LEU A 183 3.08 -14.29 -0.58
N ALA A 184 2.12 -14.93 -1.26
CA ALA A 184 0.83 -15.26 -0.69
C ALA A 184 0.97 -16.23 0.51
N ARG A 185 1.82 -17.24 0.35
CA ARG A 185 2.15 -18.19 1.44
C ARG A 185 2.94 -17.51 2.57
N ALA A 186 3.89 -16.63 2.23
CA ALA A 186 4.68 -15.86 3.20
C ALA A 186 3.81 -14.91 4.04
N GLN A 187 2.74 -14.39 3.47
CA GLN A 187 1.77 -13.55 4.18
C GLN A 187 0.91 -14.35 5.17
N GLY A 188 1.06 -15.67 5.17
CA GLY A 188 0.39 -16.57 6.11
C GLY A 188 -1.07 -16.83 5.74
N GLU A 189 -1.29 -17.45 4.58
CA GLU A 189 -2.49 -18.24 4.40
C GLU A 189 -2.48 -19.35 5.47
N GLY A 190 -3.12 -19.06 6.58
CA GLY A 190 -3.40 -20.01 7.66
C GLY A 190 -2.46 -20.04 8.86
N SER A 191 -1.43 -19.18 9.01
CA SER A 191 -0.49 -19.38 10.11
C SER A 191 0.28 -18.17 10.67
N GLY A 192 -0.05 -16.93 10.30
CA GLY A 192 0.53 -15.72 10.92
C GLY A 192 -0.20 -15.28 12.20
N PRO A 193 0.44 -14.52 13.11
CA PRO A 193 -0.32 -13.81 14.12
C PRO A 193 -1.35 -12.92 13.39
N PRO A 194 -2.56 -12.83 13.91
CA PRO A 194 -3.61 -12.07 13.28
C PRO A 194 -3.12 -10.65 13.01
N SER A 195 -3.39 -10.13 11.82
CA SER A 195 -3.17 -8.71 11.52
C SER A 195 -3.85 -7.87 12.61
N PHE A 196 -3.46 -6.60 12.76
CA PHE A 196 -4.15 -5.69 13.69
C PHE A 196 -5.68 -5.82 13.58
N VAL A 197 -6.22 -5.90 12.35
CA VAL A 197 -7.65 -6.09 12.09
C VAL A 197 -8.15 -7.47 12.54
N GLN A 198 -7.36 -8.53 12.33
CA GLN A 198 -7.71 -9.89 12.78
C GLN A 198 -7.67 -10.03 14.29
N ARG A 199 -6.68 -9.42 14.97
CA ARG A 199 -6.64 -9.33 16.43
C ARG A 199 -7.83 -8.56 16.99
N LEU A 200 -8.20 -7.51 16.31
CA LEU A 200 -9.37 -6.70 16.59
C LEU A 200 -10.66 -7.52 16.52
N LEU A 201 -10.84 -8.28 15.44
CA LEU A 201 -12.02 -9.11 15.21
C LEU A 201 -12.04 -10.37 16.10
N ALA A 202 -10.88 -10.95 16.42
CA ALA A 202 -10.75 -12.08 17.33
C ALA A 202 -11.09 -11.67 18.78
N GLY A 203 -10.59 -10.50 19.23
CA GLY A 203 -10.96 -9.93 20.52
C GLY A 203 -12.47 -9.65 20.62
N ALA A 204 -13.11 -9.25 19.52
CA ALA A 204 -14.56 -9.04 19.44
C ALA A 204 -15.37 -10.36 19.53
N ARG A 205 -14.76 -11.50 19.22
CA ARG A 205 -15.36 -12.85 19.33
C ARG A 205 -15.02 -13.59 20.63
N GLY A 206 -14.22 -12.98 21.51
CA GLY A 206 -13.73 -13.65 22.74
C GLY A 206 -12.68 -14.73 22.48
N GLU A 207 -12.09 -14.78 21.30
CA GLU A 207 -11.05 -15.73 20.92
C GLU A 207 -9.67 -15.24 21.41
N ASP A 208 -8.85 -16.13 22.01
CA ASP A 208 -7.48 -15.81 22.40
C ASP A 208 -6.58 -15.69 21.15
N PRO A 209 -6.11 -14.49 20.79
CA PRO A 209 -5.29 -14.29 19.59
C PRO A 209 -3.89 -14.90 19.69
N ASN A 210 -3.47 -15.37 20.88
CA ASN A 210 -2.15 -15.92 21.13
C ASN A 210 -2.13 -17.46 21.26
N ARG A 211 -3.24 -18.16 21.05
CA ARG A 211 -3.30 -19.61 21.11
C ARG A 211 -2.40 -20.24 20.05
N ARG A 212 -1.21 -20.65 20.45
CA ARG A 212 -0.25 -21.36 19.61
C ARG A 212 -0.77 -22.77 19.30
N SER A 213 -0.95 -23.09 18.02
CA SER A 213 -1.02 -24.48 17.61
C SER A 213 0.40 -25.04 17.63
N SER A 214 0.64 -26.01 18.50
CA SER A 214 1.89 -26.76 18.57
C SER A 214 2.07 -27.56 17.28
N ARG A 215 3.10 -27.29 16.52
CA ARG A 215 3.68 -28.21 15.53
C ARG A 215 5.20 -28.22 15.67
N ASP A 216 5.68 -29.44 15.74
CA ASP A 216 7.01 -29.94 15.98
C ASP A 216 8.08 -29.40 15.00
N PRO A 217 9.27 -28.99 15.49
CA PRO A 217 10.40 -28.63 14.64
C PRO A 217 11.41 -29.78 14.58
N SER A 218 11.20 -30.75 13.68
CA SER A 218 12.28 -31.69 13.37
C SER A 218 12.27 -32.03 11.89
N GLY A 219 13.34 -31.68 11.19
CA GLY A 219 13.55 -32.08 9.79
C GLY A 219 14.73 -31.39 9.12
N VAL A 220 15.93 -31.91 9.39
CA VAL A 220 17.16 -31.58 8.66
C VAL A 220 17.16 -32.29 7.31
N GLY A 221 17.50 -31.58 6.23
CA GLY A 221 17.74 -32.16 4.93
C GLY A 221 18.00 -31.07 3.89
N ALA A 222 19.28 -30.64 3.75
CA ALA A 222 19.66 -29.68 2.74
C ALA A 222 19.81 -30.38 1.39
N VAL A 223 18.86 -30.12 0.50
CA VAL A 223 19.04 -30.23 -0.96
C VAL A 223 18.86 -28.81 -1.48
N PHE A 224 19.67 -28.39 -2.47
CA PHE A 224 19.53 -27.08 -3.14
C PHE A 224 18.18 -27.07 -3.85
N GLU A 225 17.16 -26.73 -3.09
CA GLU A 225 15.79 -26.58 -3.56
C GLU A 225 15.58 -25.16 -4.08
N ASP A 226 14.70 -25.03 -5.07
CA ASP A 226 14.17 -23.79 -5.58
C ASP A 226 13.99 -22.79 -4.40
N PRO A 227 14.61 -21.60 -4.39
CA PRO A 227 14.52 -20.65 -3.28
C PRO A 227 13.07 -20.29 -2.89
N TRP A 228 12.12 -20.62 -3.75
CA TRP A 228 10.69 -20.44 -3.57
C TRP A 228 9.99 -21.61 -2.87
N SER A 229 10.66 -22.73 -2.64
CA SER A 229 10.13 -23.91 -1.95
C SER A 229 10.35 -23.87 -0.44
N THR A 230 11.24 -23.01 0.05
CA THR A 230 11.57 -22.91 1.48
C THR A 230 10.34 -22.39 2.28
N PRO A 231 9.94 -23.07 3.36
CA PRO A 231 8.88 -22.55 4.23
C PRO A 231 9.27 -21.18 4.81
N VAL A 232 8.51 -20.16 4.48
CA VAL A 232 8.73 -18.83 5.03
C VAL A 232 8.31 -18.85 6.49
N GLY A 233 9.20 -18.49 7.39
CA GLY A 233 8.86 -18.25 8.78
C GLY A 233 7.75 -17.21 8.87
N ARG A 234 6.84 -17.35 9.83
CA ARG A 234 5.66 -16.47 10.01
C ARG A 234 6.07 -15.01 10.02
N ALA A 235 5.34 -14.19 9.27
CA ALA A 235 5.50 -12.75 9.25
C ALA A 235 4.93 -12.13 10.54
N ASP A 236 5.66 -12.23 11.65
CA ASP A 236 5.25 -11.72 12.97
C ASP A 236 5.09 -10.20 12.94
N GLY A 237 3.92 -9.75 12.50
CA GLY A 237 3.55 -8.34 12.42
C GLY A 237 4.00 -7.58 11.16
N LEU A 238 4.79 -8.16 10.27
CA LEU A 238 5.15 -7.58 8.97
C LEU A 238 4.04 -7.82 7.95
N LEU A 239 3.53 -6.75 7.33
CA LEU A 239 2.59 -6.83 6.22
C LEU A 239 3.35 -6.82 4.90
N ILE A 240 3.28 -7.91 4.14
CA ILE A 240 3.90 -8.04 2.82
C ILE A 240 2.86 -7.65 1.74
N ARG A 241 3.26 -6.86 0.75
CA ARG A 241 2.39 -6.42 -0.33
C ARG A 241 3.07 -6.56 -1.69
N ALA A 242 2.38 -7.16 -2.65
CA ALA A 242 2.76 -7.12 -4.06
C ALA A 242 2.10 -5.90 -4.72
N LYS A 243 2.92 -4.97 -5.20
CA LYS A 243 2.51 -3.76 -5.91
C LYS A 243 2.76 -3.92 -7.41
N CYS A 244 1.94 -3.29 -8.24
CA CYS A 244 1.95 -3.46 -9.70
C CYS A 244 1.75 -4.92 -10.15
N ALA A 245 1.18 -5.75 -9.27
CA ALA A 245 0.90 -7.16 -9.49
C ALA A 245 -0.52 -7.54 -9.01
N PRO A 246 -1.59 -7.09 -9.69
CA PRO A 246 -2.96 -7.45 -9.34
C PRO A 246 -3.24 -8.95 -9.34
N HIS A 247 -2.43 -9.74 -10.08
CA HIS A 247 -2.45 -11.20 -10.10
C HIS A 247 -2.39 -11.82 -8.69
N PHE A 248 -1.73 -11.14 -7.74
CA PHE A 248 -1.64 -11.56 -6.35
C PHE A 248 -3.02 -11.86 -5.73
N ARG A 249 -4.04 -11.08 -6.11
CA ARG A 249 -5.41 -11.31 -5.61
C ARG A 249 -6.06 -12.54 -6.21
N ARG A 250 -5.85 -12.80 -7.50
CA ARG A 250 -6.29 -14.05 -8.12
C ARG A 250 -5.65 -15.24 -7.43
N ILE A 251 -4.34 -15.17 -7.20
CA ILE A 251 -3.59 -16.24 -6.53
C ILE A 251 -4.09 -16.46 -5.10
N LEU A 252 -4.28 -15.38 -4.34
CA LEU A 252 -4.90 -15.47 -3.01
C LEU A 252 -6.27 -16.16 -3.04
N TYR A 253 -7.12 -15.77 -3.99
CA TYR A 253 -8.45 -16.38 -4.15
C TYR A 253 -8.35 -17.87 -4.49
N GLN A 254 -7.46 -18.24 -5.40
CA GLN A 254 -7.25 -19.64 -5.78
C GLN A 254 -6.69 -20.50 -4.64
N LEU A 255 -5.85 -19.92 -3.79
CA LEU A 255 -5.33 -20.60 -2.59
C LEU A 255 -6.39 -20.69 -1.48
N ASN A 256 -7.16 -19.63 -1.27
CA ASN A 256 -8.18 -19.55 -0.24
C ASN A 256 -9.19 -18.42 -0.56
N PRO A 257 -10.39 -18.74 -1.09
CA PRO A 257 -11.43 -17.76 -1.39
C PRO A 257 -11.89 -16.94 -0.17
N ASP A 258 -11.75 -17.51 1.03
CA ASP A 258 -12.12 -16.86 2.30
C ASP A 258 -10.99 -16.06 2.93
N SER A 259 -9.84 -15.96 2.28
CA SER A 259 -8.67 -15.26 2.79
C SER A 259 -9.04 -13.87 3.33
N PRO A 260 -8.66 -13.55 4.58
CA PRO A 260 -8.85 -12.22 5.11
C PRO A 260 -8.07 -11.15 4.34
N LEU A 261 -7.03 -11.54 3.61
CA LEU A 261 -6.28 -10.63 2.74
C LEU A 261 -7.11 -10.16 1.55
N LEU A 262 -8.05 -10.96 1.05
CA LEU A 262 -8.99 -10.54 0.02
C LEU A 262 -9.98 -9.50 0.52
N LYS A 263 -10.38 -9.59 1.80
CA LYS A 263 -11.35 -8.69 2.44
C LYS A 263 -10.76 -7.30 2.75
N ASN A 264 -9.44 -7.18 2.83
CA ASN A 264 -8.74 -5.94 3.19
C ASN A 264 -8.43 -5.04 2.00
N TYR A 265 -8.72 -5.48 0.78
CA TYR A 265 -8.51 -4.69 -0.43
C TYR A 265 -9.86 -4.16 -0.95
N ALA A 266 -9.91 -2.87 -1.18
CA ALA A 266 -11.01 -2.26 -1.91
C ALA A 266 -11.18 -2.92 -3.27
N HIS A 267 -12.41 -3.18 -3.65
CA HIS A 267 -12.83 -3.54 -5.00
C HIS A 267 -11.67 -3.90 -5.94
N GLY A 268 -11.33 -5.11 -6.10
CA GLY A 268 -10.30 -5.73 -6.91
C GLY A 268 -9.58 -4.89 -7.98
N SER A 269 -8.61 -5.48 -8.63
CA SER A 269 -7.89 -4.91 -9.76
C SER A 269 -6.86 -3.80 -9.43
N CYS A 270 -6.30 -3.19 -10.45
CA CYS A 270 -5.36 -2.09 -10.34
C CYS A 270 -6.04 -0.85 -9.72
N PRO A 271 -5.46 -0.20 -8.69
CA PRO A 271 -6.04 0.98 -8.04
C PRO A 271 -5.92 2.27 -8.85
N ALA A 272 -5.12 2.27 -9.92
CA ALA A 272 -4.88 3.43 -10.77
C ALA A 272 -6.20 4.02 -11.31
N GLY A 273 -6.41 5.31 -11.10
CA GLY A 273 -7.61 6.03 -11.53
C GLY A 273 -8.90 5.70 -10.76
N LYS A 274 -8.88 4.68 -9.90
CA LYS A 274 -10.03 4.28 -9.05
C LYS A 274 -9.92 4.88 -7.65
N TYR A 275 -8.81 4.63 -6.98
CA TYR A 275 -8.53 5.03 -5.59
C TYR A 275 -7.20 5.71 -5.44
N TYR A 276 -6.49 5.89 -6.54
CA TYR A 276 -5.14 6.40 -6.57
C TYR A 276 -4.92 7.23 -7.85
N CYS A 277 -4.29 8.37 -7.68
CA CYS A 277 -3.71 9.15 -8.76
C CYS A 277 -2.36 9.72 -8.33
N ARG A 278 -1.61 10.23 -9.27
CA ARG A 278 -0.38 10.98 -9.03
C ARG A 278 -0.56 12.39 -9.57
N ILE A 279 -0.08 13.35 -8.81
CA ILE A 279 0.13 14.73 -9.28
C ILE A 279 1.62 14.89 -9.49
N THR A 280 2.02 15.32 -10.68
CA THR A 280 3.43 15.55 -11.01
C THR A 280 3.90 16.89 -10.43
N PRO A 281 5.23 17.13 -10.35
CA PRO A 281 5.73 18.43 -9.96
C PRO A 281 5.22 19.59 -10.84
N GLU A 282 4.92 19.31 -12.11
CA GLU A 282 4.41 20.25 -13.12
C GLU A 282 2.88 20.38 -13.09
N ALA A 283 2.22 19.83 -12.07
CA ALA A 283 0.76 19.85 -11.87
C ALA A 283 -0.06 18.90 -12.75
N ASP A 284 0.53 18.03 -13.54
CA ASP A 284 -0.23 17.04 -14.29
C ASP A 284 -0.83 15.98 -13.36
N VAL A 285 -2.09 15.64 -13.59
CA VAL A 285 -2.76 14.55 -12.90
C VAL A 285 -2.70 13.29 -13.75
N THR A 286 -2.07 12.23 -13.24
CA THR A 286 -1.95 10.94 -13.93
C THR A 286 -2.53 9.82 -13.09
N PRO A 287 -3.08 8.73 -13.68
CA PRO A 287 -3.66 7.62 -12.94
C PRO A 287 -2.66 6.88 -12.04
N CYS A 288 -1.37 6.88 -12.42
CA CYS A 288 -0.33 6.13 -11.75
C CYS A 288 1.06 6.70 -12.07
N PRO A 289 2.06 6.59 -11.16
CA PRO A 289 3.43 7.00 -11.45
C PRO A 289 4.07 6.29 -12.65
N TYR A 290 3.54 5.15 -13.06
CA TYR A 290 4.03 4.34 -14.17
C TYR A 290 3.19 4.48 -15.45
N MET A 291 2.18 5.34 -15.45
CA MET A 291 1.34 5.62 -16.62
C MET A 291 1.35 7.12 -16.90
N PRO A 292 2.17 7.58 -17.84
CA PRO A 292 2.33 9.01 -18.16
C PRO A 292 1.18 9.55 -19.06
N VAL A 293 -0.03 9.06 -18.85
CA VAL A 293 -1.25 9.55 -19.51
C VAL A 293 -1.86 10.61 -18.60
N ALA A 294 -1.72 11.89 -18.97
CA ALA A 294 -2.27 12.98 -18.19
C ALA A 294 -3.79 13.05 -18.35
N ALA A 295 -4.49 13.09 -17.23
CA ALA A 295 -5.92 13.41 -17.17
C ALA A 295 -6.18 14.91 -17.44
N GLY A 296 -5.19 15.73 -17.14
CA GLY A 296 -5.15 17.18 -17.29
C GLY A 296 -4.17 17.81 -16.32
N ASN A 297 -4.15 19.15 -16.26
CA ASN A 297 -3.21 19.91 -15.44
C ASN A 297 -3.93 20.83 -14.46
N LEU A 298 -3.52 20.82 -13.17
CA LEU A 298 -4.17 21.58 -12.09
C LEU A 298 -3.92 23.10 -12.16
N ARG A 299 -3.11 23.60 -13.09
CA ARG A 299 -3.00 25.03 -13.37
C ARG A 299 -4.13 25.54 -14.24
N THR A 300 -4.79 24.65 -14.99
CA THR A 300 -5.84 24.98 -15.96
C THR A 300 -7.21 24.38 -15.65
N SER A 301 -7.27 23.36 -14.79
CA SER A 301 -8.50 22.65 -14.43
C SER A 301 -8.53 22.32 -12.96
N SER A 302 -9.70 22.22 -12.36
CA SER A 302 -9.83 21.81 -10.96
C SER A 302 -9.61 20.30 -10.79
N PHE A 303 -9.12 19.89 -9.61
CA PHE A 303 -8.97 18.46 -9.28
C PHE A 303 -10.30 17.72 -9.35
N ALA A 304 -11.39 18.36 -8.93
CA ALA A 304 -12.73 17.76 -8.95
C ALA A 304 -13.21 17.41 -10.37
N GLU A 305 -13.00 18.33 -11.33
CA GLU A 305 -13.32 18.09 -12.74
C GLU A 305 -12.47 16.96 -13.31
N LEU A 306 -11.14 17.06 -13.16
CA LEU A 306 -10.24 16.03 -13.67
C LEU A 306 -10.54 14.65 -13.09
N TRP A 307 -10.73 14.59 -11.76
CA TRP A 307 -11.01 13.31 -11.08
C TRP A 307 -12.34 12.70 -11.52
N ARG A 308 -13.38 13.50 -11.73
CA ARG A 308 -14.71 13.03 -12.10
C ARG A 308 -14.83 12.69 -13.58
N ASP A 309 -14.35 13.58 -14.46
CA ASP A 309 -14.76 13.65 -15.84
C ASP A 309 -13.68 13.22 -16.85
N ALA A 310 -12.39 13.16 -16.44
CA ALA A 310 -11.34 12.79 -17.38
C ALA A 310 -11.52 11.35 -17.90
N ALA A 311 -11.47 11.19 -19.23
CA ALA A 311 -11.72 9.94 -19.92
C ALA A 311 -10.88 8.76 -19.38
N VAL A 312 -9.58 8.99 -19.13
CA VAL A 312 -8.68 7.95 -18.59
C VAL A 312 -9.13 7.45 -17.22
N PHE A 313 -9.74 8.28 -16.37
CA PHE A 313 -10.27 7.85 -15.09
C PHE A 313 -11.60 7.12 -15.24
N ALA A 314 -12.46 7.57 -16.15
CA ALA A 314 -13.71 6.89 -16.48
C ALA A 314 -13.45 5.47 -16.99
N ASP A 315 -12.55 5.32 -17.95
CA ASP A 315 -12.14 4.04 -18.52
C ASP A 315 -11.54 3.08 -17.46
N LEU A 316 -10.70 3.61 -16.56
CA LEU A 316 -10.09 2.78 -15.52
C LEU A 316 -11.08 2.36 -14.41
N ARG A 317 -12.13 3.14 -14.17
CA ARG A 317 -13.18 2.81 -13.18
C ARG A 317 -14.12 1.72 -13.66
N ASP A 318 -14.49 1.74 -14.93
CA ASP A 318 -15.29 0.70 -15.57
C ASP A 318 -14.59 0.16 -16.84
N PRO A 319 -13.47 -0.58 -16.66
CA PRO A 319 -12.61 -0.94 -17.77
C PRO A 319 -13.24 -2.03 -18.64
N LYS A 320 -13.36 -1.74 -19.91
CA LYS A 320 -13.65 -2.75 -20.95
C LYS A 320 -12.34 -3.37 -21.39
N LEU A 321 -11.88 -4.35 -20.61
CA LEU A 321 -10.56 -4.97 -20.82
C LEU A 321 -10.53 -5.78 -22.10
N GLY A 322 -9.42 -5.68 -22.84
CA GLY A 322 -9.12 -6.48 -24.03
C GLY A 322 -8.39 -7.78 -23.69
N GLY A 323 -8.27 -8.63 -24.72
CA GLY A 323 -7.48 -9.86 -24.67
C GLY A 323 -7.89 -10.81 -23.54
N ARG A 324 -6.91 -11.54 -23.01
CA ARG A 324 -7.13 -12.51 -21.92
C ARG A 324 -7.72 -11.87 -20.67
N CYS A 325 -7.37 -10.62 -20.36
CA CYS A 325 -7.91 -9.93 -19.18
C CYS A 325 -9.42 -9.68 -19.30
N GLY A 326 -9.93 -9.41 -20.51
CA GLY A 326 -11.35 -9.21 -20.76
C GLY A 326 -12.18 -10.49 -20.69
N ALA A 327 -11.61 -11.60 -21.13
CA ALA A 327 -12.24 -12.92 -21.11
C ALA A 327 -12.08 -13.67 -19.77
N CYS A 328 -11.35 -13.11 -18.80
CA CYS A 328 -10.95 -13.80 -17.59
C CYS A 328 -12.02 -13.69 -16.50
N GLU A 329 -12.36 -14.82 -15.87
CA GLU A 329 -13.26 -14.88 -14.73
C GLU A 329 -12.78 -14.06 -13.53
N PHE A 330 -11.48 -13.78 -13.45
CA PHE A 330 -10.87 -12.92 -12.42
C PHE A 330 -10.78 -11.44 -12.83
N SER A 331 -11.38 -11.01 -13.93
CA SER A 331 -11.25 -9.63 -14.44
C SER A 331 -11.62 -8.56 -13.42
N LYS A 332 -12.62 -8.80 -12.58
CA LYS A 332 -13.07 -7.87 -11.54
C LYS A 332 -12.11 -7.79 -10.35
N ILE A 333 -11.52 -8.89 -9.91
CA ILE A 333 -10.65 -8.91 -8.74
C ILE A 333 -9.16 -8.75 -9.06
N CYS A 334 -8.75 -9.06 -10.28
CA CYS A 334 -7.37 -8.94 -10.80
C CYS A 334 -7.30 -7.87 -11.89
N GLY A 335 -7.82 -8.16 -13.07
CA GLY A 335 -7.82 -7.28 -14.23
C GLY A 335 -6.45 -6.85 -14.75
N GLY A 336 -5.35 -7.43 -14.25
CA GLY A 336 -3.98 -7.11 -14.65
C GLY A 336 -3.49 -5.70 -14.28
N CYS A 337 -2.20 -5.42 -14.43
CA CYS A 337 -1.62 -4.10 -14.22
C CYS A 337 -1.84 -3.22 -15.46
N ARG A 338 -2.67 -2.20 -15.33
CA ARG A 338 -3.01 -1.28 -16.45
C ARG A 338 -1.82 -0.49 -16.95
N CYS A 339 -0.87 -0.20 -16.03
CA CYS A 339 0.36 0.50 -16.40
C CYS A 339 1.31 -0.40 -17.20
N ARG A 340 1.37 -1.71 -16.92
CA ARG A 340 2.18 -2.65 -17.69
C ARG A 340 1.56 -2.90 -19.06
N ALA A 341 0.24 -3.05 -19.15
CA ALA A 341 -0.47 -3.10 -20.42
C ALA A 341 -0.13 -1.89 -21.30
N TYR A 342 -0.24 -0.67 -20.73
CA TYR A 342 0.13 0.56 -21.41
C TYR A 342 1.61 0.59 -21.83
N ALA A 343 2.52 0.22 -20.94
CA ALA A 343 3.95 0.22 -21.23
C ALA A 343 4.34 -0.72 -22.38
N THR A 344 3.59 -1.80 -22.57
CA THR A 344 3.87 -2.80 -23.60
C THR A 344 3.16 -2.52 -24.91
N TYR A 345 1.89 -2.11 -24.84
CA TYR A 345 1.02 -2.02 -26.03
C TYR A 345 0.58 -0.59 -26.38
N GLY A 346 0.91 0.40 -25.54
CA GLY A 346 0.36 1.77 -25.67
C GLY A 346 -1.12 1.90 -25.31
N ASP A 347 -1.74 0.79 -24.89
CA ASP A 347 -3.14 0.69 -24.49
C ASP A 347 -3.27 0.17 -23.07
N TYR A 348 -3.82 0.99 -22.16
CA TYR A 348 -4.03 0.62 -20.77
C TYR A 348 -5.24 -0.32 -20.56
N LEU A 349 -6.06 -0.57 -21.57
CA LEU A 349 -7.15 -1.54 -21.53
C LEU A 349 -6.75 -2.91 -22.11
N ALA A 350 -5.61 -3.02 -22.76
CA ALA A 350 -5.07 -4.28 -23.24
C ALA A 350 -4.81 -5.31 -22.13
N GLU A 351 -4.51 -6.54 -22.47
CA GLU A 351 -4.14 -7.56 -21.47
C GLU A 351 -2.81 -7.25 -20.78
N ASP A 352 -2.63 -7.79 -19.57
CA ASP A 352 -1.34 -7.70 -18.87
C ASP A 352 -0.39 -8.82 -19.39
N PRO A 353 0.76 -8.47 -20.01
CA PRO A 353 1.66 -9.45 -20.58
C PRO A 353 2.35 -10.35 -19.54
N ALA A 354 2.44 -9.91 -18.27
CA ALA A 354 3.05 -10.69 -17.19
C ALA A 354 2.11 -11.73 -16.56
N CYS A 355 0.95 -12.02 -17.17
CA CYS A 355 0.01 -13.02 -16.70
C CYS A 355 0.25 -14.38 -17.36
N ALA A 356 0.51 -15.43 -16.58
CA ALA A 356 0.59 -16.82 -17.07
C ALA A 356 -0.77 -17.54 -17.08
N TYR A 357 -1.79 -16.97 -16.41
CA TYR A 357 -3.08 -17.60 -16.25
C TYR A 357 -3.87 -17.63 -17.56
N GLN A 358 -4.54 -18.76 -17.81
CA GLN A 358 -5.44 -18.93 -18.95
C GLN A 358 -6.88 -18.80 -18.50
N PRO A 359 -7.69 -17.91 -19.12
CA PRO A 359 -9.09 -17.77 -18.83
C PRO A 359 -9.86 -19.08 -18.91
N GLY A 360 -10.83 -19.29 -18.00
CA GLY A 360 -11.64 -20.49 -17.93
C GLY A 360 -11.03 -21.64 -17.12
N ALA A 361 -9.76 -21.56 -16.72
CA ALA A 361 -9.12 -22.63 -15.94
C ALA A 361 -9.68 -22.75 -14.49
N HIS A 362 -10.51 -21.83 -14.04
CA HIS A 362 -11.19 -21.86 -12.72
C HIS A 362 -12.72 -21.87 -12.86
N GLY A 363 -13.26 -22.54 -13.87
CA GLY A 363 -14.69 -22.74 -14.06
C GLY A 363 -15.40 -21.73 -14.95
N GLY A 364 -14.75 -20.59 -15.26
CA GLY A 364 -15.24 -19.61 -16.24
C GLY A 364 -16.27 -18.60 -15.75
N ASP A 365 -16.91 -18.80 -14.60
CA ASP A 365 -17.86 -17.85 -14.01
C ASP A 365 -17.15 -16.61 -13.43
N LEU A 366 -17.70 -15.43 -13.69
CA LEU A 366 -17.13 -14.18 -13.22
C LEU A 366 -17.07 -14.11 -11.69
N ILE A 367 -15.86 -13.91 -11.17
CA ILE A 367 -15.61 -13.86 -9.74
C ILE A 367 -15.64 -12.41 -9.26
N GLU A 368 -16.55 -12.13 -8.33
CA GLU A 368 -16.68 -10.85 -7.64
C GLU A 368 -16.49 -11.04 -6.13
N LEU A 369 -15.81 -10.09 -5.50
CA LEU A 369 -15.70 -10.05 -4.05
C LEU A 369 -16.68 -9.03 -3.48
N PRO A 370 -17.26 -9.29 -2.30
CA PRO A 370 -18.09 -8.31 -1.61
C PRO A 370 -17.34 -6.99 -1.47
N ALA A 371 -18.03 -5.88 -1.62
CA ALA A 371 -17.47 -4.56 -1.40
C ALA A 371 -16.83 -4.49 -0.01
N SER A 372 -15.52 -4.26 0.04
CA SER A 372 -14.81 -4.07 1.31
C SER A 372 -14.77 -2.60 1.68
N LEU A 373 -14.69 -2.29 2.97
CA LEU A 373 -14.44 -0.93 3.41
C LEU A 373 -13.04 -0.51 3.00
N THR A 374 -12.98 0.55 2.22
CA THR A 374 -11.74 1.10 1.67
C THR A 374 -11.39 2.42 2.30
N PHE A 375 -10.15 2.84 2.09
CA PHE A 375 -9.73 4.22 2.31
C PHE A 375 -10.74 5.19 1.68
N GLY A 376 -11.26 6.13 2.49
CA GLY A 376 -12.19 7.15 2.01
C GLY A 376 -13.62 6.68 1.75
N ALA A 377 -13.96 5.41 1.97
CA ALA A 377 -15.36 4.98 1.93
C ALA A 377 -16.16 5.67 3.04
N PRO A 378 -17.41 6.07 2.77
CA PRO A 378 -18.30 6.57 3.80
C PRO A 378 -18.38 5.59 4.97
N VAL A 379 -18.33 6.11 6.19
CA VAL A 379 -18.50 5.30 7.40
C VAL A 379 -19.98 4.94 7.49
N ALA A 380 -20.31 3.67 7.28
CA ALA A 380 -21.65 3.15 7.51
C ALA A 380 -21.77 2.67 8.96
N TYR A 381 -22.76 3.19 9.67
CA TYR A 381 -23.11 2.78 11.02
C TYR A 381 -24.27 1.78 10.97
N GLU A 382 -24.10 0.61 11.55
CA GLU A 382 -25.14 -0.41 11.69
C GLU A 382 -25.78 -0.36 13.10
N LEU A 383 -25.08 0.22 14.07
CA LEU A 383 -25.58 0.51 15.41
C LEU A 383 -25.71 2.01 15.64
N ARG A 384 -26.50 2.39 16.64
CA ARG A 384 -26.54 3.75 17.12
C ARG A 384 -25.25 4.08 17.86
N TRP A 385 -24.66 5.24 17.56
CA TRP A 385 -23.50 5.80 18.25
C TRP A 385 -23.93 7.06 18.96
N ASP A 386 -23.56 7.21 20.23
CA ASP A 386 -23.75 8.48 20.93
C ASP A 386 -22.79 9.55 20.38
N ASP A 387 -23.07 10.82 20.72
CA ASP A 387 -22.32 11.95 20.17
C ASP A 387 -20.86 11.95 20.67
N ASP A 388 -20.61 11.53 21.91
CA ASP A 388 -19.27 11.43 22.49
C ASP A 388 -18.45 10.33 21.79
N ALA A 389 -19.07 9.19 21.48
CA ALA A 389 -18.42 8.12 20.72
C ALA A 389 -18.10 8.57 19.29
N ARG A 390 -19.04 9.28 18.65
CA ARG A 390 -18.81 9.87 17.32
C ARG A 390 -17.69 10.90 17.32
N ALA A 391 -17.66 11.79 18.29
CA ALA A 391 -16.59 12.77 18.45
C ALA A 391 -15.23 12.08 18.62
N ARG A 392 -15.19 11.01 19.42
CA ARG A 392 -13.97 10.22 19.62
C ARG A 392 -13.52 9.51 18.35
N LEU A 393 -14.46 9.01 17.55
CA LEU A 393 -14.15 8.38 16.24
C LEU A 393 -13.51 9.40 15.29
N GLN A 394 -13.92 10.68 15.35
CA GLN A 394 -13.33 11.72 14.51
C GLN A 394 -11.85 11.98 14.80
N ALA A 395 -11.38 11.69 16.02
CA ALA A 395 -9.94 11.75 16.36
C ALA A 395 -9.11 10.60 15.76
N ILE A 396 -9.75 9.57 15.22
CA ILE A 396 -9.09 8.47 14.54
C ILE A 396 -8.84 8.88 13.08
N PRO A 397 -7.65 8.59 12.53
CA PRO A 397 -7.38 8.86 11.12
C PRO A 397 -8.50 8.29 10.23
N SER A 398 -8.95 9.08 9.28
CA SER A 398 -10.14 8.79 8.48
C SER A 398 -10.10 7.45 7.76
N PHE A 399 -8.92 7.05 7.29
CA PHE A 399 -8.70 5.77 6.62
C PHE A 399 -8.97 4.56 7.53
N ALA A 400 -8.84 4.71 8.84
CA ALA A 400 -9.06 3.65 9.82
C ALA A 400 -10.49 3.64 10.36
N ARG A 401 -11.25 4.74 10.21
CA ARG A 401 -12.56 4.90 10.85
C ARG A 401 -13.54 3.80 10.48
N GLY A 402 -13.66 3.48 9.19
CA GLY A 402 -14.57 2.43 8.73
C GLY A 402 -14.26 1.05 9.32
N MET A 403 -12.98 0.72 9.43
CA MET A 403 -12.53 -0.52 10.08
C MET A 403 -12.83 -0.50 11.58
N VAL A 404 -12.58 0.64 12.22
CA VAL A 404 -12.85 0.82 13.65
C VAL A 404 -14.34 0.72 13.94
N VAL A 405 -15.20 1.35 13.14
CA VAL A 405 -16.66 1.25 13.30
C VAL A 405 -17.10 -0.21 13.21
N LYS A 406 -16.72 -0.93 12.15
CA LYS A 406 -17.08 -2.35 12.03
C LYS A 406 -16.63 -3.20 13.22
N ALA A 407 -15.41 -3.00 13.66
CA ALA A 407 -14.85 -3.77 14.76
C ALA A 407 -15.51 -3.43 16.10
N VAL A 408 -15.77 -2.15 16.36
CA VAL A 408 -16.47 -1.70 17.56
C VAL A 408 -17.92 -2.19 17.57
N GLU A 409 -18.61 -2.12 16.44
CA GLU A 409 -19.98 -2.63 16.33
C GLU A 409 -20.06 -4.15 16.44
N ALA A 410 -19.09 -4.89 15.90
CA ALA A 410 -18.98 -6.33 16.10
C ALA A 410 -18.78 -6.67 17.58
N TYR A 411 -17.90 -5.94 18.27
CA TYR A 411 -17.69 -6.09 19.72
C TYR A 411 -18.94 -5.75 20.51
N ALA A 412 -19.61 -4.65 20.19
CA ALA A 412 -20.87 -4.23 20.83
C ALA A 412 -21.95 -5.32 20.69
N ARG A 413 -22.12 -5.88 19.49
CA ARG A 413 -23.07 -6.97 19.24
C ARG A 413 -22.73 -8.24 20.02
N GLY A 414 -21.45 -8.60 20.10
CA GLY A 414 -20.98 -9.76 20.91
C GLY A 414 -21.32 -9.62 22.39
N ARG A 415 -21.54 -8.40 22.89
CA ARG A 415 -21.97 -8.09 24.27
C ARG A 415 -23.45 -7.80 24.40
N GLY A 416 -24.23 -7.90 23.33
CA GLY A 416 -25.65 -7.57 23.33
C GLY A 416 -25.97 -6.08 23.38
N GLU A 417 -24.96 -5.20 23.17
CA GLU A 417 -25.11 -3.76 23.19
C GLU A 417 -25.74 -3.26 21.89
N ARG A 418 -26.67 -2.33 21.99
CA ARG A 418 -27.35 -1.73 20.83
C ARG A 418 -26.86 -0.31 20.54
N VAL A 419 -26.09 0.28 21.44
CA VAL A 419 -25.56 1.62 21.33
C VAL A 419 -24.07 1.60 21.61
N VAL A 420 -23.29 2.20 20.74
CA VAL A 420 -21.86 2.40 20.95
C VAL A 420 -21.68 3.70 21.74
N THR A 421 -21.15 3.56 22.95
CA THR A 421 -20.88 4.66 23.87
C THR A 421 -19.37 4.93 23.95
N ARG A 422 -19.02 6.10 24.52
CA ARG A 422 -17.63 6.43 24.84
C ARG A 422 -16.96 5.39 25.76
N ALA A 423 -17.72 4.85 26.72
CA ALA A 423 -17.23 3.81 27.63
C ALA A 423 -16.90 2.53 26.85
N LEU A 424 -17.78 2.08 25.95
CA LEU A 424 -17.54 0.93 25.08
C LEU A 424 -16.29 1.11 24.21
N LEU A 425 -16.06 2.31 23.67
CA LEU A 425 -14.83 2.62 22.94
C LEU A 425 -13.57 2.54 23.82
N ALA A 426 -13.67 2.91 25.09
CA ALA A 426 -12.58 2.78 26.05
C ALA A 426 -12.27 1.32 26.35
N ASP A 427 -13.29 0.47 26.53
CA ASP A 427 -13.16 -0.97 26.73
C ASP A 427 -12.48 -1.65 25.53
N VAL A 428 -12.98 -1.34 24.33
CA VAL A 428 -12.39 -1.82 23.08
C VAL A 428 -10.93 -1.41 22.98
N ARG A 429 -10.60 -0.15 23.32
CA ARG A 429 -9.23 0.36 23.33
C ARG A 429 -8.34 -0.35 24.35
N ALA A 430 -8.85 -0.63 25.55
CA ALA A 430 -8.11 -1.33 26.59
C ALA A 430 -7.74 -2.76 26.15
N GLN A 431 -8.66 -3.46 25.49
CA GLN A 431 -8.42 -4.80 24.95
C GLN A 431 -7.45 -4.78 23.75
N TRP A 432 -7.43 -3.69 22.97
CA TRP A 432 -6.60 -3.58 21.79
C TRP A 432 -5.17 -3.10 22.07
N GLY A 433 -4.81 -2.93 23.35
CA GLY A 433 -3.49 -2.56 23.82
C GLY A 433 -3.03 -1.20 23.27
N GLY A 434 -2.91 -0.25 24.14
CA GLY A 434 -2.45 1.16 24.09
C GLY A 434 -1.70 1.78 22.93
N ARG A 435 -1.74 1.25 21.72
CA ARG A 435 -1.00 1.74 20.55
C ARG A 435 -1.67 2.88 19.78
N PHE A 436 -2.91 3.23 20.10
CA PHE A 436 -3.54 4.45 19.61
C PHE A 436 -3.56 5.51 20.74
N ARG A 437 -2.49 6.25 20.89
CA ARG A 437 -2.56 7.52 21.65
C ARG A 437 -3.21 8.55 20.74
N PRO A 438 -4.37 9.16 21.12
CA PRO A 438 -4.79 10.40 20.51
C PRO A 438 -3.72 11.45 20.83
N ARG A 439 -3.39 12.29 19.87
CA ARG A 439 -2.62 13.50 20.14
C ARG A 439 -3.42 14.42 21.06
N PRO A 440 -2.73 15.17 21.94
CA PRO A 440 -3.35 16.24 22.70
C PRO A 440 -3.99 17.27 21.79
#